data_c805d557fedca3e908d10c2897ebf9b0
#
_entry.id   c805d557fedca3e908d10c2897ebf9b0
#
_cell.length_a   1.000
_cell.length_b   1.000
_cell.length_c   1.000
_cell.angle_alpha   90.00
_cell.angle_beta   90.00
_cell.angle_gamma   90.00
#
_symmetry.space_group_name_H-M   'P 1'
#
loop_
_entity.id
_entity.type
_entity.pdbx_description
1 polymer ?
#
loop_
_entity_poly.entity_id
_entity_poly.type
_entity_poly.pdbx_seq_one_letter_code
_entity_poly.pdbx_strand_id
1 'polypeptide(L)'
;MKAEKRAKLRFDSKAAYLPPDDASKSINPPIFMSSSFQYDADIYQQVVDGERKSVNIYGRCGNPSEYLFEEQMMVIEGADACLATASGMAAISVSLLGLLKAGDHVVCDWTTYSSTHEMLDHRYTDYDIETTFVDTANPDAVRDALRPNTKVIYFESIANPTMKVAAIEPLVDIARDHGAILICDNTFASPYVLRPLEWGVDIVVESASKFIGGHSDAIGGAICMKTDRLPEDFLEQIRWNTMVKLGSPLAPFNAWLLLRGIQTLAVRLQRQCQSAASLARHLEAHPKVNKVWYPGLESHPQHEIAKKQMPEFGGMLTFEVDTADAALKVLDNLELCSFAASLGAVRTTTQIPASMAFLDVPEEQRREMNIADGMIRISTGLEDANDLIADFDQALSLI
;
A
#
# COMPACT_ATOMS: atom_id res chain seq x y z
N MET A 1 16.84 -18.21 -12.68
CA MET A 1 16.06 -17.73 -13.88
C MET A 1 16.21 -16.21 -13.91
N LYS A 2 16.57 -15.62 -15.06
CA LYS A 2 16.77 -14.16 -15.20
C LYS A 2 15.43 -13.39 -14.99
N ALA A 3 15.50 -12.15 -14.52
CA ALA A 3 14.35 -11.29 -14.22
C ALA A 3 13.38 -11.16 -15.42
N GLU A 4 13.88 -10.97 -16.64
CA GLU A 4 13.08 -10.90 -17.88
C GLU A 4 12.21 -12.14 -18.15
N LYS A 5 12.69 -13.33 -17.77
CA LYS A 5 11.91 -14.56 -17.89
C LYS A 5 10.88 -14.68 -16.77
N ARG A 6 11.21 -14.19 -15.56
CA ARG A 6 10.29 -14.14 -14.42
C ARG A 6 9.11 -13.21 -14.71
N ALA A 7 9.38 -12.05 -15.33
CA ALA A 7 8.35 -11.08 -15.70
C ALA A 7 7.24 -11.66 -16.62
N LYS A 8 7.53 -12.72 -17.37
CA LYS A 8 6.56 -13.39 -18.27
C LYS A 8 5.73 -14.48 -17.59
N LEU A 9 6.01 -14.82 -16.35
CA LEU A 9 5.24 -15.81 -15.60
C LEU A 9 3.87 -15.24 -15.16
N ARG A 10 2.94 -16.12 -14.78
CA ARG A 10 1.73 -15.73 -14.07
C ARG A 10 2.05 -15.27 -12.66
N PHE A 11 1.17 -14.49 -12.06
CA PHE A 11 1.40 -13.85 -10.75
C PHE A 11 1.83 -14.84 -9.67
N ASP A 12 1.13 -15.95 -9.50
CA ASP A 12 1.42 -16.96 -8.47
C ASP A 12 2.86 -17.49 -8.59
N SER A 13 3.31 -17.74 -9.81
CA SER A 13 4.67 -18.18 -10.07
C SER A 13 5.70 -17.06 -9.86
N LYS A 14 5.34 -15.81 -10.18
CA LYS A 14 6.17 -14.63 -9.89
C LYS A 14 6.38 -14.47 -8.38
N ALA A 15 5.31 -14.56 -7.61
CA ALA A 15 5.32 -14.40 -6.17
C ALA A 15 6.10 -15.54 -5.48
N ALA A 16 5.81 -16.79 -5.85
CA ALA A 16 6.38 -17.97 -5.20
C ALA A 16 7.87 -18.21 -5.50
N TYR A 17 8.38 -17.72 -6.65
CA TYR A 17 9.75 -17.98 -7.06
C TYR A 17 10.71 -16.89 -6.61
N LEU A 18 11.69 -17.27 -5.78
CA LEU A 18 12.90 -16.48 -5.51
C LEU A 18 14.09 -17.12 -6.22
N PRO A 19 15.03 -16.33 -6.78
CA PRO A 19 16.25 -16.90 -7.35
C PRO A 19 17.09 -17.53 -6.23
N PRO A 20 17.71 -18.72 -6.46
CA PRO A 20 18.65 -19.27 -5.51
C PRO A 20 19.88 -18.37 -5.40
N ASP A 21 20.50 -18.35 -4.23
CA ASP A 21 21.76 -17.65 -4.04
C ASP A 21 22.88 -18.26 -4.89
N ASP A 22 23.53 -17.45 -5.70
CA ASP A 22 24.54 -17.96 -6.65
C ASP A 22 25.82 -18.46 -5.97
N ALA A 23 26.19 -17.87 -4.86
CA ALA A 23 27.41 -18.24 -4.14
C ALA A 23 27.25 -19.53 -3.33
N SER A 24 26.19 -19.62 -2.51
CA SER A 24 25.96 -20.78 -1.63
C SER A 24 25.13 -21.89 -2.28
N LYS A 25 24.46 -21.60 -3.41
CA LYS A 25 23.44 -22.46 -4.06
C LYS A 25 22.23 -22.75 -3.17
N SER A 26 22.04 -21.97 -2.12
CA SER A 26 20.86 -22.06 -1.25
C SER A 26 19.59 -21.69 -2.03
N ILE A 27 18.52 -22.49 -1.86
CA ILE A 27 17.20 -22.20 -2.45
C ILE A 27 16.59 -20.96 -1.81
N ASN A 28 16.77 -20.80 -0.49
CA ASN A 28 16.36 -19.59 0.20
C ASN A 28 17.52 -18.58 0.22
N PRO A 29 17.28 -17.30 -0.04
CA PRO A 29 18.32 -16.29 0.00
C PRO A 29 18.88 -16.16 1.44
N PRO A 30 20.19 -15.93 1.60
CA PRO A 30 20.79 -15.62 2.90
C PRO A 30 20.36 -14.24 3.38
N ILE A 31 20.48 -14.02 4.71
CA ILE A 31 20.29 -12.69 5.31
C ILE A 31 21.67 -12.05 5.47
N PHE A 32 21.90 -10.92 4.82
CA PHE A 32 23.14 -10.17 4.92
C PHE A 32 23.08 -9.15 6.06
N MET A 33 23.30 -9.62 7.30
CA MET A 33 23.29 -8.79 8.52
C MET A 33 24.61 -8.01 8.67
N SER A 34 24.94 -7.20 7.65
CA SER A 34 26.17 -6.40 7.65
C SER A 34 25.86 -4.92 7.43
N SER A 35 26.41 -4.05 8.27
CA SER A 35 26.37 -2.59 8.07
C SER A 35 27.50 -2.07 7.20
N SER A 36 28.61 -2.83 7.06
CA SER A 36 29.79 -2.42 6.31
C SER A 36 30.27 -3.55 5.43
N PHE A 37 30.84 -3.22 4.28
CA PHE A 37 31.39 -4.15 3.32
C PHE A 37 32.85 -3.81 3.06
N GLN A 38 33.69 -4.84 2.83
CA GLN A 38 35.10 -4.67 2.54
C GLN A 38 35.29 -4.16 1.10
N TYR A 39 36.15 -3.16 0.93
CA TYR A 39 36.57 -2.68 -0.39
C TYR A 39 37.86 -3.37 -0.83
N ASP A 40 37.98 -3.59 -2.12
CA ASP A 40 39.24 -3.73 -2.84
C ASP A 40 39.47 -2.50 -3.74
N ALA A 41 40.56 -2.50 -4.49
CA ALA A 41 40.90 -1.37 -5.34
C ALA A 41 39.85 -1.12 -6.46
N ASP A 42 39.22 -2.19 -6.97
CA ASP A 42 38.22 -2.10 -8.04
C ASP A 42 36.93 -1.52 -7.52
N ILE A 43 36.45 -1.99 -6.37
CA ILE A 43 35.26 -1.45 -5.66
C ILE A 43 35.50 0.03 -5.31
N TYR A 44 36.69 0.36 -4.80
CA TYR A 44 37.03 1.75 -4.48
C TYR A 44 36.95 2.65 -5.72
N GLN A 45 37.50 2.20 -6.85
CA GLN A 45 37.45 2.97 -8.09
C GLN A 45 36.02 3.15 -8.61
N GLN A 46 35.19 2.10 -8.60
CA GLN A 46 33.79 2.20 -8.99
C GLN A 46 33.01 3.24 -8.14
N VAL A 47 33.27 3.27 -6.84
CA VAL A 47 32.64 4.25 -5.94
C VAL A 47 33.09 5.68 -6.29
N VAL A 48 34.39 5.87 -6.59
CA VAL A 48 34.96 7.18 -7.00
C VAL A 48 34.35 7.64 -8.33
N ASP A 49 34.15 6.72 -9.26
CA ASP A 49 33.58 7.01 -10.59
C ASP A 49 32.04 7.21 -10.53
N GLY A 50 31.42 7.03 -9.36
CA GLY A 50 29.99 7.22 -9.16
C GLY A 50 29.15 5.97 -9.46
N GLU A 51 29.74 4.84 -9.79
CA GLU A 51 29.08 3.57 -10.08
C GLU A 51 28.58 2.85 -8.80
N ARG A 52 27.83 3.56 -7.95
CA ARG A 52 27.44 3.13 -6.61
C ARG A 52 26.39 2.01 -6.59
N LYS A 53 25.69 1.77 -7.70
CA LYS A 53 24.63 0.74 -7.81
C LYS A 53 25.17 -0.69 -7.81
N SER A 54 26.37 -0.88 -8.34
CA SER A 54 26.95 -2.20 -8.57
C SER A 54 27.73 -2.75 -7.39
N VAL A 55 27.92 -1.96 -6.34
CA VAL A 55 28.78 -2.30 -5.20
C VAL A 55 28.10 -2.10 -3.85
N ASN A 56 28.38 -3.02 -2.92
CA ASN A 56 27.97 -2.87 -1.54
C ASN A 56 28.96 -1.99 -0.80
N ILE A 57 28.48 -0.85 -0.29
CA ILE A 57 29.31 0.16 0.36
C ILE A 57 29.07 0.16 1.87
N TYR A 58 27.85 0.47 2.24
CA TYR A 58 27.38 0.60 3.61
C TYR A 58 25.89 0.30 3.67
N GLY A 59 25.44 -0.42 4.69
CA GLY A 59 24.07 -0.94 4.76
C GLY A 59 22.95 0.08 4.64
N ARG A 60 23.18 1.35 5.02
CA ARG A 60 22.22 2.43 4.78
C ARG A 60 22.12 2.82 3.30
N CYS A 61 23.14 2.57 2.53
CA CYS A 61 23.19 2.87 1.09
C CYS A 61 22.60 1.75 0.23
N GLY A 62 22.47 0.57 0.79
CA GLY A 62 21.93 -0.64 0.18
C GLY A 62 22.55 -1.90 0.76
N ASN A 63 21.84 -3.01 0.61
CA ASN A 63 22.21 -4.31 1.16
C ASN A 63 21.71 -5.43 0.24
N PRO A 64 22.43 -6.54 0.03
CA PRO A 64 21.98 -7.61 -0.85
C PRO A 64 20.60 -8.18 -0.53
N SER A 65 20.19 -8.24 0.75
CA SER A 65 18.84 -8.68 1.14
C SER A 65 17.77 -7.64 0.75
N GLU A 66 18.09 -6.35 0.83
CA GLU A 66 17.23 -5.25 0.39
C GLU A 66 17.06 -5.27 -1.14
N TYR A 67 18.16 -5.39 -1.89
CA TYR A 67 18.12 -5.44 -3.35
C TYR A 67 17.30 -6.63 -3.87
N LEU A 68 17.35 -7.77 -3.21
CA LEU A 68 16.52 -8.92 -3.60
C LEU A 68 15.03 -8.66 -3.36
N PHE A 69 14.68 -7.94 -2.29
CA PHE A 69 13.30 -7.51 -2.06
C PHE A 69 12.86 -6.49 -3.12
N GLU A 70 13.70 -5.51 -3.47
CA GLU A 70 13.43 -4.57 -4.56
C GLU A 70 13.17 -5.29 -5.88
N GLU A 71 14.06 -6.24 -6.26
CA GLU A 71 13.89 -7.05 -7.47
C GLU A 71 12.58 -7.85 -7.46
N GLN A 72 12.22 -8.43 -6.33
CA GLN A 72 10.99 -9.20 -6.21
C GLN A 72 9.75 -8.31 -6.33
N MET A 73 9.76 -7.12 -5.70
CA MET A 73 8.70 -6.13 -5.84
C MET A 73 8.56 -5.66 -7.29
N MET A 74 9.67 -5.37 -7.99
CA MET A 74 9.63 -5.04 -9.42
C MET A 74 8.91 -6.11 -10.24
N VAL A 75 9.19 -7.38 -9.97
CA VAL A 75 8.59 -8.50 -10.72
C VAL A 75 7.09 -8.64 -10.47
N ILE A 76 6.62 -8.49 -9.23
CA ILE A 76 5.20 -8.67 -8.89
C ILE A 76 4.35 -7.45 -9.23
N GLU A 77 4.91 -6.23 -9.14
CA GLU A 77 4.24 -4.98 -9.53
C GLU A 77 4.32 -4.72 -11.05
N GLY A 78 5.24 -5.37 -11.76
CA GLY A 78 5.52 -5.04 -13.15
C GLY A 78 6.24 -3.69 -13.31
N ALA A 79 7.04 -3.31 -12.33
CA ALA A 79 7.78 -2.05 -12.29
C ALA A 79 9.11 -2.13 -13.06
N ASP A 80 9.61 -0.97 -13.49
CA ASP A 80 10.94 -0.83 -14.12
C ASP A 80 12.02 -0.62 -13.06
N ALA A 81 11.65 -0.03 -11.91
CA ALA A 81 12.52 0.18 -10.76
C ALA A 81 11.75 0.08 -9.44
N CYS A 82 12.45 -0.25 -8.36
CA CYS A 82 11.91 -0.27 -7.01
C CYS A 82 12.94 0.22 -5.99
N LEU A 83 12.47 0.87 -4.91
CA LEU A 83 13.21 1.19 -3.71
C LEU A 83 12.52 0.57 -2.50
N ALA A 84 13.28 -0.13 -1.69
CA ALA A 84 12.81 -0.67 -0.42
C ALA A 84 13.01 0.35 0.71
N THR A 85 11.98 0.56 1.52
CA THR A 85 11.99 1.57 2.60
C THR A 85 11.64 0.97 3.95
N ALA A 86 12.04 1.66 5.02
CA ALA A 86 11.85 1.20 6.40
C ALA A 86 10.38 1.04 6.82
N SER A 87 9.45 1.65 6.11
CA SER A 87 8.00 1.57 6.36
C SER A 87 7.21 2.09 5.17
N GLY A 88 5.88 1.87 5.15
CA GLY A 88 4.99 2.48 4.17
C GLY A 88 5.04 4.01 4.20
N MET A 89 5.05 4.62 5.40
CA MET A 89 5.21 6.08 5.53
C MET A 89 6.56 6.57 5.00
N ALA A 90 7.62 5.79 5.13
CA ALA A 90 8.91 6.11 4.52
C ALA A 90 8.80 6.04 2.98
N ALA A 91 8.07 5.08 2.41
CA ALA A 91 7.81 5.02 0.97
C ALA A 91 7.07 6.27 0.48
N ILE A 92 6.00 6.68 1.18
CA ILE A 92 5.22 7.87 0.86
C ILE A 92 6.09 9.13 0.96
N SER A 93 6.77 9.35 2.10
CA SER A 93 7.58 10.54 2.35
C SER A 93 8.76 10.67 1.37
N VAL A 94 9.45 9.55 1.08
CA VAL A 94 10.58 9.53 0.15
C VAL A 94 10.10 9.81 -1.29
N SER A 95 8.95 9.25 -1.71
CA SER A 95 8.38 9.52 -3.04
C SER A 95 8.03 10.99 -3.21
N LEU A 96 7.33 11.57 -2.25
CA LEU A 96 6.89 12.96 -2.29
C LEU A 96 8.07 13.93 -2.21
N LEU A 97 8.98 13.78 -1.22
CA LEU A 97 10.15 14.63 -1.07
C LEU A 97 11.19 14.46 -2.18
N GLY A 98 11.16 13.33 -2.89
CA GLY A 98 11.99 13.13 -4.09
C GLY A 98 11.51 13.94 -5.30
N LEU A 99 10.24 14.33 -5.32
CA LEU A 99 9.60 15.05 -6.42
C LEU A 99 9.35 16.52 -6.10
N LEU A 100 9.08 16.85 -4.83
CA LEU A 100 8.58 18.15 -4.39
C LEU A 100 9.71 19.03 -3.83
N LYS A 101 9.54 20.31 -4.01
CA LYS A 101 10.37 21.38 -3.41
C LYS A 101 9.46 22.53 -2.97
N ALA A 102 10.01 23.48 -2.22
CA ALA A 102 9.30 24.68 -1.80
C ALA A 102 8.63 25.40 -3.00
N GLY A 103 7.38 25.78 -2.83
CA GLY A 103 6.54 26.40 -3.86
C GLY A 103 5.79 25.42 -4.76
N ASP A 104 5.98 24.10 -4.61
CA ASP A 104 5.22 23.09 -5.37
C ASP A 104 3.87 22.80 -4.73
N HIS A 105 2.96 22.21 -5.51
CA HIS A 105 1.60 21.88 -5.11
C HIS A 105 1.28 20.40 -5.35
N VAL A 106 0.47 19.83 -4.45
CA VAL A 106 -0.06 18.46 -4.50
C VAL A 106 -1.57 18.50 -4.58
N VAL A 107 -2.17 17.68 -5.45
CA VAL A 107 -3.59 17.32 -5.38
C VAL A 107 -3.67 15.92 -4.75
N CYS A 108 -4.40 15.79 -3.65
CA CYS A 108 -4.48 14.56 -2.87
C CYS A 108 -5.94 14.13 -2.66
N ASP A 109 -6.18 12.81 -2.65
CA ASP A 109 -7.49 12.30 -2.21
C ASP A 109 -7.76 12.68 -0.76
N TRP A 110 -8.93 13.19 -0.46
CA TRP A 110 -9.32 13.60 0.89
C TRP A 110 -9.50 12.45 1.86
N THR A 111 -9.77 11.22 1.35
CA THR A 111 -9.90 10.00 2.17
C THR A 111 -8.62 9.17 2.25
N THR A 112 -7.46 9.78 1.98
CA THR A 112 -6.17 9.10 2.08
C THR A 112 -5.85 8.74 3.54
N TYR A 113 -4.93 7.79 3.73
CA TYR A 113 -4.47 7.34 5.05
C TYR A 113 -4.19 8.53 5.97
N SER A 114 -4.71 8.51 7.21
CA SER A 114 -4.70 9.65 8.12
C SER A 114 -3.32 10.27 8.32
N SER A 115 -2.27 9.44 8.49
CA SER A 115 -0.91 9.98 8.65
C SER A 115 -0.37 10.60 7.35
N THR A 116 -0.81 10.17 6.18
CA THR A 116 -0.47 10.83 4.91
C THR A 116 -1.18 12.17 4.81
N HIS A 117 -2.46 12.20 5.16
CA HIS A 117 -3.26 13.42 5.20
C HIS A 117 -2.63 14.46 6.14
N GLU A 118 -2.38 14.08 7.38
CA GLU A 118 -1.76 14.94 8.40
C GLU A 118 -0.38 15.46 7.97
N MET A 119 0.44 14.58 7.38
CA MET A 119 1.76 14.97 6.87
C MET A 119 1.64 16.03 5.76
N LEU A 120 0.71 15.86 4.82
CA LEU A 120 0.50 16.80 3.72
C LEU A 120 -0.14 18.10 4.20
N ASP A 121 -1.10 18.05 5.12
CA ASP A 121 -1.85 19.21 5.59
C ASP A 121 -1.01 20.09 6.54
N HIS A 122 -0.22 19.48 7.42
CA HIS A 122 0.52 20.20 8.45
C HIS A 122 2.01 20.29 8.15
N ARG A 123 2.70 19.14 7.98
CA ARG A 123 4.18 19.15 7.91
C ARG A 123 4.72 19.69 6.60
N TYR A 124 4.05 19.43 5.47
CA TYR A 124 4.53 19.91 4.17
C TYR A 124 4.29 21.42 4.00
N THR A 125 3.28 21.96 4.66
CA THR A 125 3.05 23.41 4.75
C THR A 125 4.23 24.14 5.41
N ASP A 126 4.89 23.52 6.41
CA ASP A 126 6.13 24.07 7.02
C ASP A 126 7.29 24.17 6.00
N TYR A 127 7.26 23.42 4.91
CA TYR A 127 8.25 23.41 3.84
C TYR A 127 7.81 24.17 2.58
N ASP A 128 6.76 25.02 2.68
CA ASP A 128 6.18 25.76 1.55
C ASP A 128 5.70 24.85 0.41
N ILE A 129 5.12 23.71 0.76
CA ILE A 129 4.45 22.79 -0.16
C ILE A 129 2.98 22.80 0.18
N GLU A 130 2.14 23.21 -0.79
CA GLU A 130 0.70 23.29 -0.58
C GLU A 130 -0.03 22.03 -1.08
N THR A 131 -1.11 21.68 -0.42
CA THR A 131 -1.96 20.54 -0.81
C THR A 131 -3.41 20.98 -0.97
N THR A 132 -4.04 20.55 -2.05
CA THR A 132 -5.50 20.61 -2.22
C THR A 132 -6.08 19.21 -2.11
N PHE A 133 -6.96 19.00 -1.12
CA PHE A 133 -7.66 17.75 -0.92
C PHE A 133 -8.97 17.73 -1.69
N VAL A 134 -9.20 16.67 -2.48
CA VAL A 134 -10.39 16.51 -3.31
C VAL A 134 -10.90 15.07 -3.29
N ASP A 135 -12.12 14.84 -3.73
CA ASP A 135 -12.58 13.49 -4.04
C ASP A 135 -12.02 13.04 -5.40
N THR A 136 -11.02 12.15 -5.39
CA THR A 136 -10.40 11.62 -6.63
C THR A 136 -11.32 10.66 -7.40
N ALA A 137 -12.44 10.23 -6.84
CA ALA A 137 -13.50 9.54 -7.59
C ALA A 137 -14.28 10.49 -8.51
N ASN A 138 -14.12 11.81 -8.35
CA ASN A 138 -14.66 12.84 -9.23
C ASN A 138 -13.53 13.48 -10.07
N PRO A 139 -13.32 13.07 -11.34
CA PRO A 139 -12.27 13.60 -12.20
C PRO A 139 -12.36 15.12 -12.43
N ASP A 140 -13.55 15.71 -12.41
CA ASP A 140 -13.70 17.15 -12.61
C ASP A 140 -13.20 17.93 -11.39
N ALA A 141 -13.44 17.43 -10.17
CA ALA A 141 -12.86 18.02 -8.96
C ALA A 141 -11.32 17.96 -8.97
N VAL A 142 -10.74 16.90 -9.51
CA VAL A 142 -9.28 16.80 -9.68
C VAL A 142 -8.77 17.85 -10.67
N ARG A 143 -9.43 18.02 -11.82
CA ARG A 143 -9.07 19.04 -12.82
C ARG A 143 -9.15 20.46 -12.26
N ASP A 144 -10.23 20.78 -11.54
CA ASP A 144 -10.45 22.10 -10.96
C ASP A 144 -9.44 22.45 -9.86
N ALA A 145 -8.87 21.44 -9.20
CA ALA A 145 -7.84 21.62 -8.18
C ALA A 145 -6.42 21.82 -8.73
N LEU A 146 -6.19 21.56 -10.02
CA LEU A 146 -4.85 21.72 -10.61
C LEU A 146 -4.43 23.18 -10.67
N ARG A 147 -3.16 23.43 -10.33
CA ARG A 147 -2.50 24.73 -10.40
C ARG A 147 -1.27 24.65 -11.29
N PRO A 148 -0.75 25.75 -11.84
CA PRO A 148 0.47 25.72 -12.68
C PRO A 148 1.69 25.09 -12.02
N ASN A 149 1.74 25.10 -10.67
CA ASN A 149 2.79 24.51 -9.85
C ASN A 149 2.42 23.12 -9.29
N THR A 150 1.32 22.50 -9.72
CA THR A 150 0.98 21.11 -9.31
C THR A 150 2.00 20.16 -9.90
N LYS A 151 2.67 19.38 -9.03
CA LYS A 151 3.68 18.38 -9.40
C LYS A 151 3.21 16.96 -9.21
N VAL A 152 2.34 16.73 -8.24
CA VAL A 152 1.90 15.38 -7.87
C VAL A 152 0.38 15.36 -7.74
N ILE A 153 -0.21 14.28 -8.26
CA ILE A 153 -1.57 13.82 -7.92
C ILE A 153 -1.39 12.53 -7.13
N TYR A 154 -1.90 12.50 -5.89
CA TYR A 154 -1.78 11.36 -4.97
C TYR A 154 -3.16 10.78 -4.65
N PHE A 155 -3.31 9.46 -4.77
CA PHE A 155 -4.56 8.77 -4.44
C PHE A 155 -4.30 7.35 -3.91
N GLU A 156 -5.33 6.74 -3.31
CA GLU A 156 -5.34 5.32 -2.93
C GLU A 156 -6.15 4.51 -3.94
N SER A 157 -5.68 3.32 -4.31
CA SER A 157 -6.43 2.43 -5.22
C SER A 157 -7.77 1.99 -4.63
N ILE A 158 -7.77 1.68 -3.34
CA ILE A 158 -8.93 1.43 -2.48
C ILE A 158 -8.73 2.23 -1.20
N ALA A 159 -9.59 3.19 -0.94
CA ALA A 159 -9.43 4.12 0.18
C ALA A 159 -9.80 3.50 1.54
N ASN A 160 -9.00 3.79 2.55
CA ASN A 160 -9.23 3.42 3.94
C ASN A 160 -10.03 4.52 4.67
N PRO A 161 -11.13 4.23 5.38
CA PRO A 161 -11.80 2.93 5.56
C PRO A 161 -13.01 2.75 4.66
N THR A 162 -13.29 3.71 3.81
CA THR A 162 -14.55 3.84 3.05
C THR A 162 -14.68 2.83 1.92
N MET A 163 -13.61 2.08 1.63
CA MET A 163 -13.52 1.13 0.51
C MET A 163 -13.82 1.77 -0.87
N LYS A 164 -13.77 3.10 -0.97
CA LYS A 164 -13.92 3.83 -2.23
C LYS A 164 -12.85 3.39 -3.22
N VAL A 165 -13.24 3.07 -4.44
CA VAL A 165 -12.33 2.61 -5.51
C VAL A 165 -12.08 3.75 -6.49
N ALA A 166 -10.82 4.09 -6.71
CA ALA A 166 -10.43 5.10 -7.66
C ALA A 166 -10.56 4.62 -9.11
N ALA A 167 -11.09 5.47 -9.99
CA ALA A 167 -11.06 5.25 -11.44
C ALA A 167 -9.69 5.68 -11.99
N ILE A 168 -8.80 4.73 -12.27
CA ILE A 168 -7.40 5.04 -12.59
C ILE A 168 -7.25 5.73 -13.93
N GLU A 169 -7.94 5.27 -14.99
CA GLU A 169 -7.79 5.82 -16.35
C GLU A 169 -7.99 7.34 -16.42
N PRO A 170 -9.09 7.93 -15.88
CA PRO A 170 -9.27 9.38 -15.88
C PRO A 170 -8.15 10.13 -15.12
N LEU A 171 -7.64 9.57 -14.01
CA LEU A 171 -6.55 10.20 -13.26
C LEU A 171 -5.25 10.19 -14.05
N VAL A 172 -4.97 9.11 -14.77
CA VAL A 172 -3.81 9.01 -15.67
C VAL A 172 -3.88 10.06 -16.77
N ASP A 173 -5.05 10.22 -17.41
CA ASP A 173 -5.24 11.22 -18.45
C ASP A 173 -5.03 12.65 -17.93
N ILE A 174 -5.62 12.97 -16.77
CA ILE A 174 -5.47 14.26 -16.11
C ILE A 174 -4.00 14.56 -15.76
N ALA A 175 -3.31 13.58 -15.16
CA ALA A 175 -1.91 13.73 -14.77
C ALA A 175 -1.00 13.93 -16.00
N ARG A 176 -1.27 13.22 -17.09
CA ARG A 176 -0.50 13.33 -18.35
C ARG A 176 -0.75 14.68 -19.02
N ASP A 177 -1.98 15.11 -19.14
CA ASP A 177 -2.35 16.38 -19.77
C ASP A 177 -1.74 17.57 -19.02
N HIS A 178 -1.68 17.50 -17.69
CA HIS A 178 -1.10 18.56 -16.86
C HIS A 178 0.44 18.48 -16.75
N GLY A 179 1.04 17.29 -16.95
CA GLY A 179 2.46 17.03 -16.73
C GLY A 179 2.80 16.75 -15.26
N ALA A 180 1.81 16.42 -14.42
CA ALA A 180 2.01 15.98 -13.05
C ALA A 180 2.39 14.50 -12.98
N ILE A 181 3.06 14.08 -11.92
CA ILE A 181 3.35 12.69 -11.61
C ILE A 181 2.19 12.10 -10.81
N LEU A 182 1.70 10.94 -11.24
CA LEU A 182 0.60 10.24 -10.58
C LEU A 182 1.16 9.18 -9.62
N ILE A 183 0.86 9.32 -8.33
CA ILE A 183 1.27 8.39 -7.27
C ILE A 183 0.03 7.67 -6.72
N CYS A 184 0.08 6.35 -6.70
CA CYS A 184 -0.95 5.50 -6.11
C CYS A 184 -0.43 4.77 -4.88
N ASP A 185 -1.09 4.91 -3.73
CA ASP A 185 -0.93 3.96 -2.63
C ASP A 185 -1.82 2.72 -2.90
N ASN A 186 -1.17 1.59 -3.12
CA ASN A 186 -1.84 0.34 -3.49
C ASN A 186 -1.91 -0.67 -2.33
N THR A 187 -1.65 -0.21 -1.12
CA THR A 187 -1.53 -1.06 0.08
C THR A 187 -2.77 -1.92 0.35
N PHE A 188 -4.00 -1.41 0.10
CA PHE A 188 -5.24 -2.15 0.34
C PHE A 188 -5.53 -3.22 -0.71
N ALA A 189 -5.13 -2.98 -1.96
CA ALA A 189 -5.29 -3.95 -3.03
C ALA A 189 -4.12 -4.94 -3.08
N SER A 190 -2.91 -4.50 -2.88
CA SER A 190 -1.66 -5.21 -3.18
C SER A 190 -1.51 -5.56 -4.67
N PRO A 191 -0.32 -5.91 -5.15
CA PRO A 191 -0.10 -6.29 -6.55
C PRO A 191 -0.84 -7.55 -7.00
N TYR A 192 -1.42 -8.31 -6.07
CA TYR A 192 -2.27 -9.46 -6.41
C TYR A 192 -3.63 -9.02 -6.95
N VAL A 193 -4.27 -8.04 -6.31
CA VAL A 193 -5.61 -7.54 -6.68
C VAL A 193 -5.53 -6.50 -7.78
N LEU A 194 -4.57 -5.59 -7.71
CA LEU A 194 -4.43 -4.48 -8.68
C LEU A 194 -2.96 -4.12 -8.87
N ARG A 195 -2.55 -3.87 -10.11
CA ARG A 195 -1.24 -3.33 -10.47
C ARG A 195 -1.40 -2.00 -11.18
N PRO A 196 -1.45 -0.88 -10.45
CA PRO A 196 -1.73 0.44 -11.03
C PRO A 196 -0.72 0.88 -12.10
N LEU A 197 0.53 0.40 -12.03
CA LEU A 197 1.56 0.67 -13.06
C LEU A 197 1.14 0.14 -14.43
N GLU A 198 0.40 -0.97 -14.51
CA GLU A 198 -0.12 -1.51 -15.78
C GLU A 198 -1.24 -0.64 -16.37
N TRP A 199 -1.84 0.24 -15.55
CA TRP A 199 -2.87 1.19 -15.94
C TRP A 199 -2.32 2.58 -16.28
N GLY A 200 -1.01 2.79 -16.17
CA GLY A 200 -0.34 4.04 -16.54
C GLY A 200 -0.04 4.99 -15.38
N VAL A 201 -0.18 4.53 -14.13
CA VAL A 201 0.32 5.24 -12.94
C VAL A 201 1.85 5.27 -13.00
N ASP A 202 2.46 6.36 -12.55
CA ASP A 202 3.91 6.56 -12.63
C ASP A 202 4.63 5.89 -11.45
N ILE A 203 4.10 6.06 -10.24
CA ILE A 203 4.67 5.53 -8.99
C ILE A 203 3.59 4.84 -8.18
N VAL A 204 3.89 3.64 -7.70
CA VAL A 204 3.10 2.91 -6.71
C VAL A 204 3.88 2.84 -5.41
N VAL A 205 3.24 3.23 -4.31
CA VAL A 205 3.77 3.01 -2.96
C VAL A 205 3.01 1.88 -2.27
N GLU A 206 3.74 1.09 -1.49
CA GLU A 206 3.21 -0.05 -0.77
C GLU A 206 3.69 -0.04 0.69
N SER A 207 2.77 -0.18 1.61
CA SER A 207 3.13 -0.62 2.95
C SER A 207 3.34 -2.13 2.94
N ALA A 208 4.57 -2.58 2.73
CA ALA A 208 4.89 -4.00 2.70
C ALA A 208 4.63 -4.71 4.04
N SER A 209 4.45 -3.96 5.13
CA SER A 209 4.02 -4.46 6.44
C SER A 209 2.65 -5.13 6.42
N LYS A 210 1.83 -4.89 5.39
CA LYS A 210 0.44 -5.33 5.26
C LYS A 210 0.36 -6.66 4.50
N PHE A 211 -0.44 -6.75 3.47
CA PHE A 211 -0.65 -7.98 2.68
C PHE A 211 0.64 -8.59 2.15
N ILE A 212 1.64 -7.80 1.77
CA ILE A 212 2.92 -8.27 1.23
C ILE A 212 3.65 -9.14 2.26
N GLY A 213 3.90 -8.63 3.46
CA GLY A 213 4.45 -9.39 4.58
C GLY A 213 3.46 -10.44 5.10
N GLY A 214 2.24 -10.02 5.39
CA GLY A 214 1.09 -10.87 5.69
C GLY A 214 1.11 -11.61 7.03
N HIS A 215 2.11 -11.38 7.89
CA HIS A 215 2.27 -12.13 9.15
C HIS A 215 2.33 -11.22 10.39
N SER A 216 2.19 -9.91 10.25
CA SER A 216 2.29 -8.92 11.34
C SER A 216 3.61 -8.96 12.11
N ASP A 217 4.69 -9.36 11.47
CA ASP A 217 6.01 -9.60 12.08
C ASP A 217 7.13 -8.72 11.50
N ALA A 218 6.84 -7.94 10.44
CA ALA A 218 7.81 -7.07 9.80
C ALA A 218 7.20 -5.73 9.39
N ILE A 219 7.99 -4.67 9.52
CA ILE A 219 7.66 -3.34 9.01
C ILE A 219 8.55 -3.05 7.81
N GLY A 220 7.96 -2.55 6.72
CA GLY A 220 8.65 -2.14 5.52
C GLY A 220 7.73 -1.46 4.52
N GLY A 221 8.32 -0.87 3.50
CA GLY A 221 7.61 -0.27 2.38
C GLY A 221 8.35 -0.47 1.07
N ALA A 222 7.68 -0.19 -0.02
CA ALA A 222 8.27 -0.21 -1.36
C ALA A 222 7.77 0.98 -2.18
N ILE A 223 8.64 1.50 -3.03
CA ILE A 223 8.34 2.50 -4.06
C ILE A 223 8.61 1.83 -5.39
N CYS A 224 7.57 1.44 -6.11
CA CYS A 224 7.66 0.82 -7.43
C CYS A 224 7.32 1.86 -8.50
N MET A 225 8.08 1.92 -9.60
CA MET A 225 7.90 2.99 -10.57
C MET A 225 8.08 2.53 -12.01
N LYS A 226 7.39 3.22 -12.92
CA LYS A 226 7.71 3.31 -14.35
C LYS A 226 8.65 4.48 -14.56
N THR A 227 9.62 4.32 -15.45
CA THR A 227 10.68 5.34 -15.63
C THR A 227 10.46 6.25 -16.83
N ASP A 228 9.51 5.94 -17.70
CA ASP A 228 9.26 6.64 -18.95
C ASP A 228 8.84 8.12 -18.82
N ARG A 229 8.18 8.48 -17.70
CA ARG A 229 7.77 9.87 -17.39
C ARG A 229 8.58 10.54 -16.29
N LEU A 230 9.45 9.80 -15.62
CA LEU A 230 10.33 10.31 -14.57
C LEU A 230 11.64 10.87 -15.19
N PRO A 231 12.33 11.81 -14.52
CA PRO A 231 13.66 12.23 -14.94
C PRO A 231 14.60 11.05 -15.12
N GLU A 232 15.50 11.09 -16.10
CA GLU A 232 16.38 9.98 -16.48
C GLU A 232 17.17 9.39 -15.30
N ASP A 233 17.62 10.23 -14.38
CA ASP A 233 18.38 9.85 -13.18
C ASP A 233 17.54 9.84 -11.89
N PHE A 234 16.21 9.85 -12.00
CA PHE A 234 15.30 9.97 -10.84
C PHE A 234 15.54 8.88 -9.82
N LEU A 235 15.71 7.62 -10.21
CA LEU A 235 15.98 6.51 -9.29
C LEU A 235 17.24 6.75 -8.45
N GLU A 236 18.30 7.29 -9.06
CA GLU A 236 19.53 7.64 -8.36
C GLU A 236 19.32 8.83 -7.44
N GLN A 237 18.65 9.84 -7.93
CA GLN A 237 18.33 11.05 -7.18
C GLN A 237 17.52 10.71 -5.91
N ILE A 238 16.43 9.96 -6.04
CA ILE A 238 15.56 9.62 -4.92
C ILE A 238 16.26 8.69 -3.93
N ARG A 239 17.06 7.70 -4.40
CA ARG A 239 17.83 6.81 -3.52
C ARG A 239 18.87 7.60 -2.71
N TRP A 240 19.76 8.33 -3.40
CA TRP A 240 20.92 8.95 -2.76
C TRP A 240 20.62 10.28 -2.08
N ASN A 241 19.77 11.11 -2.68
CA ASN A 241 19.51 12.46 -2.16
C ASN A 241 18.35 12.51 -1.18
N THR A 242 17.45 11.54 -1.20
CA THR A 242 16.28 11.48 -0.31
C THR A 242 16.39 10.31 0.65
N MET A 243 16.21 9.07 0.18
CA MET A 243 16.09 7.87 1.02
C MET A 243 17.32 7.66 1.92
N VAL A 244 18.52 7.66 1.35
CA VAL A 244 19.78 7.43 2.10
C VAL A 244 20.04 8.55 3.10
N LYS A 245 19.76 9.82 2.74
CA LYS A 245 19.98 10.97 3.63
C LYS A 245 18.95 11.08 4.74
N LEU A 246 17.70 10.72 4.48
CA LEU A 246 16.65 10.64 5.49
C LEU A 246 16.79 9.41 6.41
N GLY A 247 17.65 8.46 6.05
CA GLY A 247 17.90 7.26 6.86
C GLY A 247 16.73 6.27 6.80
N SER A 248 16.09 6.14 5.66
CA SER A 248 14.85 5.35 5.45
C SER A 248 15.02 3.99 4.73
N PRO A 249 16.22 3.37 4.59
CA PRO A 249 16.35 2.07 3.95
C PRO A 249 15.77 0.94 4.80
N LEU A 250 15.35 -0.13 4.14
CA LEU A 250 14.79 -1.31 4.78
C LEU A 250 15.89 -2.13 5.48
N ALA A 251 15.61 -2.59 6.70
CA ALA A 251 16.53 -3.47 7.42
C ALA A 251 16.61 -4.86 6.75
N PRO A 252 17.80 -5.49 6.63
CA PRO A 252 17.99 -6.76 5.94
C PRO A 252 17.12 -7.90 6.46
N PHE A 253 16.91 -7.99 7.77
CA PHE A 253 16.05 -9.01 8.37
C PHE A 253 14.58 -8.81 7.98
N ASN A 254 14.10 -7.56 8.01
CA ASN A 254 12.75 -7.25 7.56
C ASN A 254 12.59 -7.55 6.06
N ALA A 255 13.57 -7.19 5.24
CA ALA A 255 13.57 -7.53 3.81
C ALA A 255 13.40 -9.04 3.58
N TRP A 256 14.09 -9.86 4.34
CA TRP A 256 14.00 -11.32 4.25
C TRP A 256 12.63 -11.84 4.69
N LEU A 257 12.06 -11.33 5.80
CA LEU A 257 10.71 -11.69 6.25
C LEU A 257 9.64 -11.31 5.20
N LEU A 258 9.76 -10.11 4.63
CA LEU A 258 8.86 -9.65 3.58
C LEU A 258 8.96 -10.51 2.30
N LEU A 259 10.19 -10.87 1.88
CA LEU A 259 10.42 -11.81 0.79
C LEU A 259 9.73 -13.16 1.04
N ARG A 260 9.85 -13.69 2.27
CA ARG A 260 9.17 -14.92 2.67
C ARG A 260 7.65 -14.76 2.62
N GLY A 261 7.13 -13.60 3.04
CA GLY A 261 5.71 -13.26 2.95
C GLY A 261 5.20 -13.25 1.49
N ILE A 262 5.96 -12.66 0.57
CA ILE A 262 5.62 -12.59 -0.86
C ILE A 262 5.39 -13.99 -1.45
N GLN A 263 6.19 -14.99 -1.07
CA GLN A 263 6.06 -16.34 -1.63
C GLN A 263 4.68 -16.98 -1.41
N THR A 264 3.93 -16.52 -0.42
CA THR A 264 2.56 -16.98 -0.13
C THR A 264 1.50 -15.93 -0.41
N LEU A 265 1.86 -14.78 -0.98
CA LEU A 265 0.93 -13.66 -1.20
C LEU A 265 -0.30 -14.09 -2.00
N ALA A 266 -0.11 -14.77 -3.13
CA ALA A 266 -1.20 -15.19 -4.02
C ALA A 266 -2.22 -16.09 -3.30
N VAL A 267 -1.76 -17.16 -2.64
CA VAL A 267 -2.65 -18.11 -1.95
C VAL A 267 -3.33 -17.47 -0.73
N ARG A 268 -2.66 -16.55 -0.04
CA ARG A 268 -3.27 -15.80 1.08
C ARG A 268 -4.37 -14.88 0.57
N LEU A 269 -4.06 -14.04 -0.42
CA LEU A 269 -5.04 -13.10 -0.96
C LEU A 269 -6.23 -13.82 -1.61
N GLN A 270 -6.02 -14.91 -2.34
CA GLN A 270 -7.11 -15.72 -2.87
C GLN A 270 -8.09 -16.14 -1.76
N ARG A 271 -7.58 -16.65 -0.64
CA ARG A 271 -8.41 -17.05 0.51
C ARG A 271 -9.06 -15.84 1.16
N GLN A 272 -8.32 -14.77 1.41
CA GLN A 272 -8.82 -13.56 2.04
C GLN A 272 -9.92 -12.88 1.21
N CYS A 273 -9.78 -12.79 -0.10
CA CYS A 273 -10.82 -12.25 -0.99
C CYS A 273 -12.10 -13.10 -0.94
N GLN A 274 -11.99 -14.44 -0.94
CA GLN A 274 -13.13 -15.34 -0.84
C GLN A 274 -13.85 -15.18 0.50
N SER A 275 -13.12 -15.12 1.60
CA SER A 275 -13.68 -14.91 2.94
C SER A 275 -14.34 -13.54 3.07
N ALA A 276 -13.69 -12.47 2.55
CA ALA A 276 -14.26 -11.13 2.54
C ALA A 276 -15.57 -11.05 1.74
N ALA A 277 -15.61 -11.65 0.56
CA ALA A 277 -16.82 -11.68 -0.27
C ALA A 277 -17.97 -12.46 0.39
N SER A 278 -17.67 -13.56 1.09
CA SER A 278 -18.69 -14.34 1.80
C SER A 278 -19.23 -13.58 3.00
N LEU A 279 -18.33 -12.99 3.81
CA LEU A 279 -18.69 -12.20 4.98
C LEU A 279 -19.45 -10.92 4.59
N ALA A 280 -19.02 -10.23 3.54
CA ALA A 280 -19.68 -9.00 3.07
C ALA A 280 -21.14 -9.25 2.66
N ARG A 281 -21.41 -10.33 1.88
CA ARG A 281 -22.79 -10.71 1.48
C ARG A 281 -23.65 -11.09 2.70
N HIS A 282 -23.06 -11.77 3.68
CA HIS A 282 -23.77 -12.14 4.91
C HIS A 282 -24.13 -10.90 5.74
N LEU A 283 -23.17 -10.01 5.96
CA LEU A 283 -23.38 -8.78 6.71
C LEU A 283 -24.36 -7.82 6.01
N GLU A 284 -24.36 -7.76 4.67
CA GLU A 284 -25.33 -6.94 3.91
C GLU A 284 -26.77 -7.36 4.13
N ALA A 285 -27.01 -8.66 4.37
CA ALA A 285 -28.33 -9.20 4.68
C ALA A 285 -28.68 -9.20 6.19
N HIS A 286 -27.74 -8.84 7.05
CA HIS A 286 -27.93 -8.96 8.50
C HIS A 286 -28.76 -7.80 9.07
N PRO A 287 -29.83 -8.04 9.88
CA PRO A 287 -30.79 -7.02 10.33
C PRO A 287 -30.21 -5.95 11.26
N LYS A 288 -29.03 -6.16 11.84
CA LYS A 288 -28.32 -5.22 12.73
C LYS A 288 -27.25 -4.41 12.00
N VAL A 289 -27.10 -4.59 10.70
CA VAL A 289 -26.10 -3.90 9.86
C VAL A 289 -26.82 -2.90 8.98
N ASN A 290 -26.43 -1.64 9.06
CA ASN A 290 -27.04 -0.56 8.30
C ASN A 290 -26.53 -0.51 6.86
N LYS A 291 -25.21 -0.75 6.68
CA LYS A 291 -24.56 -0.66 5.39
C LYS A 291 -23.25 -1.46 5.37
N VAL A 292 -22.90 -2.00 4.21
CA VAL A 292 -21.61 -2.66 3.97
C VAL A 292 -20.91 -1.98 2.80
N TRP A 293 -19.62 -1.71 2.95
CA TRP A 293 -18.75 -1.25 1.89
C TRP A 293 -17.76 -2.36 1.53
N TYR A 294 -17.95 -2.95 0.40
CA TYR A 294 -17.06 -3.95 -0.19
C TYR A 294 -17.17 -3.85 -1.71
N PRO A 295 -16.05 -3.63 -2.43
CA PRO A 295 -16.11 -3.40 -3.89
C PRO A 295 -16.73 -4.54 -4.70
N GLY A 296 -16.77 -5.75 -4.13
CA GLY A 296 -17.38 -6.94 -4.74
C GLY A 296 -18.90 -7.04 -4.58
N LEU A 297 -19.58 -6.17 -3.85
CA LEU A 297 -21.03 -6.10 -3.77
C LEU A 297 -21.60 -5.23 -4.91
N GLU A 298 -22.70 -5.65 -5.52
CA GLU A 298 -23.39 -4.85 -6.55
C GLU A 298 -23.94 -3.52 -6.00
N SER A 299 -24.20 -3.46 -4.70
CA SER A 299 -24.62 -2.25 -3.97
C SER A 299 -23.51 -1.22 -3.78
N HIS A 300 -22.25 -1.60 -4.00
CA HIS A 300 -21.11 -0.69 -3.85
C HIS A 300 -21.08 0.35 -4.99
N PRO A 301 -20.97 1.66 -4.68
CA PRO A 301 -21.05 2.72 -5.70
C PRO A 301 -20.08 2.58 -6.86
N GLN A 302 -18.87 2.04 -6.61
CA GLN A 302 -17.84 1.85 -7.62
C GLN A 302 -17.68 0.36 -8.03
N HIS A 303 -18.71 -0.48 -7.86
CA HIS A 303 -18.64 -1.90 -8.23
C HIS A 303 -18.18 -2.13 -9.67
N GLU A 304 -18.75 -1.41 -10.63
CA GLU A 304 -18.40 -1.56 -12.06
C GLU A 304 -16.96 -1.07 -12.35
N ILE A 305 -16.47 -0.06 -11.64
CA ILE A 305 -15.07 0.38 -11.73
C ILE A 305 -14.15 -0.72 -11.20
N ALA A 306 -14.45 -1.25 -10.01
CA ALA A 306 -13.69 -2.33 -9.40
C ALA A 306 -13.64 -3.57 -10.31
N LYS A 307 -14.77 -4.00 -10.84
CA LYS A 307 -14.91 -5.14 -11.76
C LYS A 307 -14.10 -4.98 -13.06
N LYS A 308 -13.97 -3.74 -13.55
CA LYS A 308 -13.13 -3.44 -14.73
C LYS A 308 -11.64 -3.55 -14.42
N GLN A 309 -11.21 -3.08 -13.23
CA GLN A 309 -9.81 -2.88 -12.88
C GLN A 309 -9.19 -4.07 -12.14
N MET A 310 -9.99 -4.86 -11.43
CA MET A 310 -9.53 -5.86 -10.48
C MET A 310 -10.11 -7.24 -10.81
N PRO A 311 -9.29 -8.31 -10.88
CA PRO A 311 -9.78 -9.68 -11.01
C PRO A 311 -10.43 -10.22 -9.72
N GLU A 312 -10.09 -9.65 -8.57
CA GLU A 312 -10.62 -9.93 -7.23
C GLU A 312 -10.85 -8.60 -6.50
N PHE A 313 -11.68 -8.57 -5.45
CA PHE A 313 -12.11 -7.32 -4.81
C PHE A 313 -11.41 -7.02 -3.47
N GLY A 314 -10.35 -7.76 -3.16
CA GLY A 314 -9.54 -7.56 -1.95
C GLY A 314 -10.07 -8.28 -0.71
N GLY A 315 -9.22 -8.28 0.32
CA GLY A 315 -9.50 -8.90 1.63
C GLY A 315 -9.99 -7.91 2.69
N MET A 316 -10.38 -6.71 2.30
CA MET A 316 -10.86 -5.65 3.20
C MET A 316 -12.33 -5.39 2.97
N LEU A 317 -13.10 -5.18 4.04
CA LEU A 317 -14.47 -4.67 3.99
C LEU A 317 -14.75 -3.79 5.19
N THR A 318 -15.79 -2.99 5.10
CA THR A 318 -16.27 -2.15 6.20
C THR A 318 -17.78 -2.28 6.30
N PHE A 319 -18.32 -2.32 7.52
CA PHE A 319 -19.75 -2.27 7.74
C PHE A 319 -20.10 -1.28 8.86
N GLU A 320 -21.37 -0.91 8.97
CA GLU A 320 -21.85 0.08 9.92
C GLU A 320 -22.98 -0.49 10.76
N VAL A 321 -22.91 -0.23 12.07
CA VAL A 321 -23.99 -0.43 13.05
C VAL A 321 -24.45 0.93 13.56
N ASP A 322 -25.54 0.98 14.33
CA ASP A 322 -26.24 2.22 14.69
C ASP A 322 -25.38 3.24 15.43
N THR A 323 -24.46 2.81 16.32
CA THR A 323 -23.71 3.71 17.20
C THR A 323 -22.28 3.24 17.43
N ALA A 324 -21.41 4.16 17.90
CA ALA A 324 -20.05 3.83 18.35
C ALA A 324 -20.06 2.80 19.50
N ASP A 325 -20.98 2.92 20.44
CA ASP A 325 -21.11 1.98 21.56
C ASP A 325 -21.53 0.58 21.08
N ALA A 326 -22.41 0.50 20.08
CA ALA A 326 -22.77 -0.77 19.45
C ALA A 326 -21.56 -1.37 18.72
N ALA A 327 -20.79 -0.57 17.97
CA ALA A 327 -19.57 -1.03 17.33
C ALA A 327 -18.55 -1.56 18.33
N LEU A 328 -18.28 -0.84 19.40
CA LEU A 328 -17.37 -1.28 20.46
C LEU A 328 -17.88 -2.57 21.12
N LYS A 329 -19.18 -2.67 21.40
CA LYS A 329 -19.78 -3.88 21.98
C LYS A 329 -19.65 -5.09 21.07
N VAL A 330 -19.79 -4.92 19.75
CA VAL A 330 -19.52 -6.00 18.78
C VAL A 330 -18.06 -6.43 18.87
N LEU A 331 -17.10 -5.49 18.80
CA LEU A 331 -15.68 -5.82 18.80
C LEU A 331 -15.19 -6.47 20.10
N ASP A 332 -15.72 -6.05 21.25
CA ASP A 332 -15.37 -6.63 22.56
C ASP A 332 -15.90 -8.08 22.76
N ASN A 333 -16.85 -8.50 21.94
CA ASN A 333 -17.45 -9.82 22.03
C ASN A 333 -17.08 -10.75 20.87
N LEU A 334 -16.19 -10.33 19.97
CA LEU A 334 -15.59 -11.24 19.00
C LEU A 334 -14.63 -12.22 19.71
N GLU A 335 -14.75 -13.50 19.42
CA GLU A 335 -13.93 -14.56 20.01
C GLU A 335 -12.79 -15.02 19.10
N LEU A 336 -13.02 -15.05 17.80
CA LEU A 336 -12.06 -15.49 16.78
C LEU A 336 -11.27 -14.30 16.21
N CYS A 337 -11.96 -13.21 15.88
CA CYS A 337 -11.35 -12.02 15.28
C CYS A 337 -10.63 -11.16 16.34
N SER A 338 -9.56 -10.51 15.95
CA SER A 338 -8.77 -9.66 16.86
C SER A 338 -9.15 -8.19 16.70
N PHE A 339 -9.53 -7.52 17.77
CA PHE A 339 -9.65 -6.06 17.80
C PHE A 339 -8.27 -5.45 17.91
N ALA A 340 -7.72 -4.98 16.79
CA ALA A 340 -6.35 -4.48 16.69
C ALA A 340 -6.16 -3.51 15.54
N ALA A 341 -5.15 -2.67 15.65
CA ALA A 341 -4.66 -1.87 14.53
C ALA A 341 -3.99 -2.76 13.46
N SER A 342 -3.74 -2.18 12.27
CA SER A 342 -3.14 -2.83 11.10
C SER A 342 -4.14 -3.62 10.25
N LEU A 343 -3.65 -4.40 9.28
CA LEU A 343 -4.43 -5.17 8.33
C LEU A 343 -3.52 -6.14 7.53
N GLY A 344 -4.14 -7.00 6.72
CA GLY A 344 -3.45 -7.81 5.72
C GLY A 344 -2.76 -9.05 6.25
N ALA A 345 -2.95 -9.38 7.54
CA ALA A 345 -2.34 -10.54 8.17
C ALA A 345 -3.12 -11.84 7.91
N VAL A 346 -2.50 -12.96 8.30
CA VAL A 346 -3.14 -14.30 8.29
C VAL A 346 -4.29 -14.43 9.28
N ARG A 347 -4.36 -13.56 10.30
CA ARG A 347 -5.44 -13.47 11.27
C ARG A 347 -6.38 -12.33 10.91
N THR A 348 -7.69 -12.56 11.04
CA THR A 348 -8.69 -11.51 10.87
C THR A 348 -8.55 -10.46 11.96
N THR A 349 -8.46 -9.18 11.56
CA THR A 349 -8.40 -8.03 12.46
C THR A 349 -9.55 -7.06 12.18
N THR A 350 -10.02 -6.44 13.25
CA THR A 350 -11.12 -5.47 13.22
C THR A 350 -10.71 -4.18 13.90
N GLN A 351 -11.30 -3.06 13.50
CA GLN A 351 -11.12 -1.77 14.19
C GLN A 351 -12.31 -0.84 13.94
N ILE A 352 -12.45 0.17 14.82
CA ILE A 352 -13.38 1.30 14.66
C ILE A 352 -12.57 2.45 14.05
N PRO A 353 -12.72 2.77 12.76
CA PRO A 353 -11.89 3.78 12.10
C PRO A 353 -12.00 5.16 12.75
N ALA A 354 -13.20 5.60 13.11
CA ALA A 354 -13.45 6.91 13.68
C ALA A 354 -12.64 7.22 14.95
N SER A 355 -12.46 6.22 15.83
CA SER A 355 -11.75 6.38 17.12
C SER A 355 -10.31 5.86 17.11
N MET A 356 -9.85 5.23 16.03
CA MET A 356 -8.48 4.66 15.93
C MET A 356 -7.62 5.30 14.84
N ALA A 357 -8.15 5.40 13.63
CA ALA A 357 -7.39 5.90 12.48
C ALA A 357 -7.69 7.37 12.15
N PHE A 358 -8.85 7.88 12.58
CA PHE A 358 -9.33 9.23 12.29
C PHE A 358 -9.70 9.99 13.56
N LEU A 359 -9.07 9.67 14.69
CA LEU A 359 -9.34 10.29 16.00
C LEU A 359 -9.12 11.81 15.98
N ASP A 360 -8.07 12.26 15.27
CA ASP A 360 -7.68 13.67 15.20
C ASP A 360 -8.46 14.45 14.12
N VAL A 361 -9.30 13.77 13.32
CA VAL A 361 -10.15 14.40 12.31
C VAL A 361 -11.48 14.82 12.96
N PRO A 362 -11.91 16.11 12.83
CA PRO A 362 -13.19 16.58 13.35
C PRO A 362 -14.38 15.74 12.87
N GLU A 363 -15.40 15.58 13.73
CA GLU A 363 -16.58 14.74 13.42
C GLU A 363 -17.30 15.19 12.14
N GLU A 364 -17.44 16.51 11.91
CA GLU A 364 -18.07 17.06 10.72
C GLU A 364 -17.31 16.64 9.45
N GLN A 365 -16.00 16.74 9.47
CA GLN A 365 -15.13 16.33 8.36
C GLN A 365 -15.16 14.80 8.16
N ARG A 366 -15.19 14.01 9.24
CA ARG A 366 -15.37 12.54 9.12
C ARG A 366 -16.70 12.20 8.43
N ARG A 367 -17.79 12.91 8.76
CA ARG A 367 -19.10 12.72 8.12
C ARG A 367 -19.06 13.05 6.63
N GLU A 368 -18.39 14.12 6.22
CA GLU A 368 -18.17 14.46 4.81
C GLU A 368 -17.40 13.36 4.08
N MET A 369 -16.44 12.75 4.74
CA MET A 369 -15.67 11.60 4.24
C MET A 369 -16.45 10.27 4.27
N ASN A 370 -17.72 10.26 4.71
CA ASN A 370 -18.53 9.06 4.94
C ASN A 370 -17.92 8.09 5.98
N ILE A 371 -17.28 8.61 7.01
CA ILE A 371 -16.74 7.84 8.13
C ILE A 371 -17.66 8.00 9.32
N ALA A 372 -18.57 7.03 9.52
CA ALA A 372 -19.51 7.01 10.64
C ALA A 372 -18.87 6.47 11.92
N ASP A 373 -19.37 6.92 13.08
CA ASP A 373 -18.86 6.48 14.38
C ASP A 373 -19.16 4.98 14.68
N GLY A 374 -20.24 4.44 14.11
CA GLY A 374 -20.61 3.02 14.18
C GLY A 374 -19.92 2.13 13.14
N MET A 375 -18.95 2.65 12.40
CA MET A 375 -18.25 1.91 11.35
C MET A 375 -17.23 0.94 11.93
N ILE A 376 -17.24 -0.31 11.42
CA ILE A 376 -16.29 -1.37 11.75
C ILE A 376 -15.58 -1.80 10.47
N ARG A 377 -14.25 -1.65 10.42
CA ARG A 377 -13.41 -2.15 9.32
C ARG A 377 -12.87 -3.53 9.66
N ILE A 378 -12.96 -4.44 8.71
CA ILE A 378 -12.46 -5.82 8.80
C ILE A 378 -11.35 -6.02 7.78
N SER A 379 -10.24 -6.59 8.22
CA SER A 379 -9.23 -7.21 7.37
C SER A 379 -9.32 -8.72 7.54
N THR A 380 -9.84 -9.43 6.55
CA THR A 380 -10.01 -10.88 6.64
C THR A 380 -8.67 -11.61 6.63
N GLY A 381 -8.55 -12.62 7.47
CA GLY A 381 -7.42 -13.54 7.54
C GLY A 381 -7.66 -14.81 6.73
N LEU A 382 -7.09 -15.91 7.21
CA LEU A 382 -7.16 -17.24 6.57
C LEU A 382 -8.16 -18.18 7.27
N GLU A 383 -8.87 -17.70 8.26
CA GLU A 383 -9.89 -18.45 8.98
C GLU A 383 -11.00 -18.93 8.04
N ASP A 384 -11.75 -19.96 8.41
CA ASP A 384 -12.89 -20.40 7.60
C ASP A 384 -13.98 -19.32 7.58
N ALA A 385 -14.54 -19.06 6.42
CA ALA A 385 -15.53 -18.00 6.26
C ALA A 385 -16.81 -18.23 7.10
N ASN A 386 -17.19 -19.49 7.32
CA ASN A 386 -18.36 -19.79 8.16
C ASN A 386 -18.07 -19.56 9.64
N ASP A 387 -16.83 -19.82 10.08
CA ASP A 387 -16.43 -19.51 11.46
C ASP A 387 -16.38 -18.00 11.68
N LEU A 388 -15.90 -17.21 10.71
CA LEU A 388 -15.95 -15.75 10.75
C LEU A 388 -17.40 -15.25 10.82
N ILE A 389 -18.29 -15.78 9.99
CA ILE A 389 -19.72 -15.44 10.00
C ILE A 389 -20.33 -15.75 11.36
N ALA A 390 -20.07 -16.94 11.91
CA ALA A 390 -20.59 -17.32 13.23
C ALA A 390 -20.08 -16.40 14.36
N ASP A 391 -18.83 -15.97 14.29
CA ASP A 391 -18.22 -15.03 15.25
C ASP A 391 -18.89 -13.64 15.19
N PHE A 392 -19.16 -13.13 14.00
CA PHE A 392 -19.89 -11.86 13.83
C PHE A 392 -21.37 -11.99 14.22
N ASP A 393 -22.06 -13.09 13.90
CA ASP A 393 -23.46 -13.29 14.23
C ASP A 393 -23.67 -13.33 15.76
N GLN A 394 -22.81 -14.06 16.50
CA GLN A 394 -22.90 -14.10 17.94
C GLN A 394 -22.66 -12.72 18.57
N ALA A 395 -21.66 -11.95 18.09
CA ALA A 395 -21.37 -10.63 18.60
C ALA A 395 -22.47 -9.60 18.25
N LEU A 396 -23.00 -9.62 17.02
CA LEU A 396 -24.11 -8.76 16.58
C LEU A 396 -25.43 -9.07 17.30
N SER A 397 -25.62 -10.30 17.78
CA SER A 397 -26.82 -10.66 18.57
C SER A 397 -26.93 -9.91 19.90
N LEU A 398 -25.84 -9.31 20.35
CA LEU A 398 -25.75 -8.61 21.63
C LEU A 398 -26.13 -7.12 21.55
N ILE A 399 -26.25 -6.55 20.35
CA ILE A 399 -26.63 -5.15 20.14
C ILE A 399 -28.05 -4.96 19.68
#